data_0a445d59a23ec76e9339f02af60b3e31
#
_entry.id   0a445d59a23ec76e9339f02af60b3e31
#
_cell.length_a   1.000
_cell.length_b   1.000
_cell.length_c   1.000
_cell.angle_alpha   90.00
_cell.angle_beta   90.00
_cell.angle_gamma   90.00
#
_symmetry.space_group_name_H-M   'P 1'
#
loop_
_entity.id
_entity.type
_entity.pdbx_description
1 polymer ?
#
loop_
_entity_poly.entity_id
_entity_poly.type
_entity_poly.pdbx_seq_one_letter_code
_entity_poly.pdbx_strand_id
1 'polypeptide(L)'
;MKTPVLRKSFAGFSIFELFIVVLMVAMIAGFAIVRRKTGQVAIARVSAADEFIECLEQARLDSNRRQTSRADQMACVIVLDSNTYSYVVDGNSDGLLDPPKNITISTANSLRIKGPFPKIFRFDSFGRIVDAENQVVTPPLVVFSNSRGTSTVHLSTNGKPVVVHGPQPGIGLQR
;
A
#
# COMPACT_ATOMS: atom_id res chain seq x y z
N MET A 1 -35.16 -60.92 38.20
CA MET A 1 -34.01 -60.51 37.37
C MET A 1 -33.68 -59.05 37.66
N LYS A 2 -32.49 -58.75 38.28
CA LYS A 2 -32.03 -57.36 38.55
C LYS A 2 -30.97 -57.00 37.48
N THR A 3 -31.26 -56.02 36.66
CA THR A 3 -30.31 -55.50 35.67
C THR A 3 -29.21 -54.70 36.37
N PRO A 4 -27.92 -54.92 36.08
CA PRO A 4 -26.84 -54.10 36.66
C PRO A 4 -26.81 -52.73 36.01
N VAL A 5 -26.92 -51.69 36.87
CA VAL A 5 -26.73 -50.29 36.46
C VAL A 5 -25.23 -50.03 36.36
N LEU A 6 -24.74 -49.93 35.11
CA LEU A 6 -23.38 -49.49 34.82
C LEU A 6 -23.20 -48.03 35.25
N ARG A 7 -22.59 -47.78 36.41
CA ARG A 7 -22.09 -46.44 36.78
C ARG A 7 -20.94 -46.08 35.85
N LYS A 8 -21.21 -45.17 34.91
CA LYS A 8 -20.12 -44.47 34.18
C LYS A 8 -19.33 -43.62 35.19
N SER A 9 -18.10 -44.04 35.51
CA SER A 9 -17.16 -43.19 36.24
C SER A 9 -16.74 -42.01 35.33
N PHE A 10 -17.14 -40.81 35.67
CA PHE A 10 -16.55 -39.63 35.06
C PHE A 10 -15.14 -39.48 35.61
N ALA A 11 -14.14 -39.86 34.81
CA ALA A 11 -12.75 -39.55 35.12
C ALA A 11 -12.59 -38.03 35.07
N GLY A 12 -12.35 -37.43 36.23
CA GLY A 12 -12.05 -35.99 36.32
C GLY A 12 -10.72 -35.68 35.62
N PHE A 13 -10.64 -34.55 34.94
CA PHE A 13 -9.39 -34.07 34.34
C PHE A 13 -8.31 -33.89 35.42
N SER A 14 -7.13 -34.43 35.17
CA SER A 14 -5.97 -34.20 36.01
C SER A 14 -5.52 -32.70 35.89
N ILE A 15 -5.11 -32.12 37.02
CA ILE A 15 -4.57 -30.74 37.03
C ILE A 15 -3.35 -30.60 36.09
N PHE A 16 -2.62 -31.69 35.89
CA PHE A 16 -1.50 -31.74 34.98
C PHE A 16 -1.92 -31.67 33.52
N GLU A 17 -3.03 -32.32 33.16
CA GLU A 17 -3.62 -32.27 31.83
C GLU A 17 -4.14 -30.87 31.49
N LEU A 18 -4.75 -30.17 32.44
CA LEU A 18 -5.15 -28.79 32.32
C LEU A 18 -3.95 -27.87 32.06
N PHE A 19 -2.84 -28.10 32.79
CA PHE A 19 -1.62 -27.32 32.62
C PHE A 19 -1.01 -27.48 31.23
N ILE A 20 -0.96 -28.70 30.69
CA ILE A 20 -0.48 -28.96 29.33
C ILE A 20 -1.35 -28.26 28.28
N VAL A 21 -2.67 -28.30 28.43
CA VAL A 21 -3.60 -27.63 27.50
C VAL A 21 -3.36 -26.11 27.50
N VAL A 22 -3.24 -25.49 28.68
CA VAL A 22 -2.95 -24.05 28.80
C VAL A 22 -1.63 -23.69 28.14
N LEU A 23 -0.59 -24.51 28.31
CA LEU A 23 0.71 -24.33 27.69
C LEU A 23 0.66 -24.41 26.17
N MET A 24 -0.08 -25.38 25.61
CA MET A 24 -0.29 -25.50 24.17
C MET A 24 -1.04 -24.27 23.59
N VAL A 25 -2.11 -23.84 24.27
CA VAL A 25 -2.86 -22.64 23.86
C VAL A 25 -1.98 -21.39 23.88
N ALA A 26 -1.14 -21.22 24.91
CA ALA A 26 -0.21 -20.10 25.00
C ALA A 26 0.82 -20.11 23.87
N MET A 27 1.36 -21.27 23.48
CA MET A 27 2.26 -21.39 22.34
C MET A 27 1.56 -21.01 21.01
N ILE A 28 0.37 -21.51 20.76
CA ILE A 28 -0.39 -21.20 19.54
C ILE A 28 -0.71 -19.70 19.48
N ALA A 29 -1.13 -19.10 20.59
CA ALA A 29 -1.40 -17.67 20.69
C ALA A 29 -0.14 -16.84 20.42
N GLY A 30 1.01 -17.24 20.95
CA GLY A 30 2.30 -16.60 20.70
C GLY A 30 2.66 -16.58 19.21
N PHE A 31 2.54 -17.71 18.52
CA PHE A 31 2.77 -17.79 17.06
C PHE A 31 1.80 -16.91 16.24
N ALA A 32 0.53 -16.84 16.64
CA ALA A 32 -0.46 -16.03 15.95
C ALA A 32 -0.14 -14.53 16.04
N ILE A 33 0.33 -14.05 17.19
CA ILE A 33 0.71 -12.64 17.39
C ILE A 33 1.92 -12.25 16.52
N VAL A 34 2.93 -13.11 16.45
CA VAL A 34 4.14 -12.85 15.65
C VAL A 34 3.81 -12.79 14.16
N ARG A 35 2.97 -13.69 13.65
CA ARG A 35 2.55 -13.68 12.24
C ARG A 35 1.73 -12.45 11.86
N ARG A 36 0.87 -11.95 12.74
CA ARG A 36 0.08 -10.73 12.49
C ARG A 36 0.95 -9.51 12.22
N LYS A 37 1.97 -9.26 13.03
CA LYS A 37 2.88 -8.10 12.85
C LYS A 37 3.61 -8.15 11.51
N THR A 38 3.99 -9.34 11.06
CA THR A 38 4.72 -9.53 9.80
C THR A 38 3.85 -9.21 8.58
N GLY A 39 2.58 -9.60 8.59
CA GLY A 39 1.63 -9.31 7.50
C GLY A 39 1.30 -7.83 7.37
N GLN A 40 1.10 -7.12 8.48
CA GLN A 40 0.73 -5.71 8.48
C GLN A 40 1.77 -4.81 7.80
N VAL A 41 3.06 -5.11 7.95
CA VAL A 41 4.14 -4.33 7.31
C VAL A 41 4.10 -4.45 5.78
N ALA A 42 3.84 -5.65 5.26
CA ALA A 42 3.72 -5.85 3.81
C ALA A 42 2.45 -5.19 3.25
N ILE A 43 1.32 -5.34 3.94
CA ILE A 43 0.05 -4.74 3.56
C ILE A 43 0.15 -3.22 3.51
N ALA A 44 0.73 -2.58 4.53
CA ALA A 44 0.88 -1.13 4.57
C ALA A 44 1.65 -0.58 3.35
N ARG A 45 2.68 -1.31 2.87
CA ARG A 45 3.42 -0.92 1.67
C ARG A 45 2.58 -1.05 0.40
N VAL A 46 1.84 -2.15 0.26
CA VAL A 46 0.98 -2.38 -0.90
C VAL A 46 -0.13 -1.33 -0.92
N SER A 47 -0.83 -1.12 0.20
CA SER A 47 -1.89 -0.12 0.29
C SER A 47 -1.41 1.29 -0.03
N ALA A 48 -0.20 1.69 0.43
CA ALA A 48 0.33 3.02 0.10
C ALA A 48 0.69 3.15 -1.39
N ALA A 49 1.17 2.08 -2.03
CA ALA A 49 1.41 2.09 -3.47
C ALA A 49 0.10 2.15 -4.27
N ASP A 50 -0.92 1.44 -3.83
CA ASP A 50 -2.24 1.42 -4.46
C ASP A 50 -2.95 2.79 -4.32
N GLU A 51 -2.90 3.41 -3.13
CA GLU A 51 -3.42 4.76 -2.89
C GLU A 51 -2.71 5.80 -3.78
N PHE A 52 -1.40 5.68 -3.95
CA PHE A 52 -0.66 6.54 -4.85
C PHE A 52 -1.06 6.36 -6.31
N ILE A 53 -1.29 5.11 -6.76
CA ILE A 53 -1.81 4.80 -8.10
C ILE A 53 -3.18 5.42 -8.31
N GLU A 54 -4.05 5.34 -7.32
CA GLU A 54 -5.38 5.94 -7.38
C GLU A 54 -5.31 7.45 -7.59
N CYS A 55 -4.41 8.14 -6.87
CA CYS A 55 -4.16 9.58 -7.08
C CYS A 55 -3.63 9.89 -8.49
N LEU A 56 -2.74 9.04 -9.03
CA LEU A 56 -2.25 9.20 -10.41
C LEU A 56 -3.36 9.01 -11.44
N GLU A 57 -4.21 7.99 -11.27
CA GLU A 57 -5.35 7.75 -12.18
C GLU A 57 -6.38 8.87 -12.08
N GLN A 58 -6.68 9.39 -10.89
CA GLN A 58 -7.57 10.54 -10.72
C GLN A 58 -7.02 11.77 -11.45
N ALA A 59 -5.74 12.11 -11.27
CA ALA A 59 -5.11 13.24 -11.95
C ALA A 59 -5.13 13.07 -13.48
N ARG A 60 -4.84 11.86 -13.96
CA ARG A 60 -4.88 11.51 -15.37
C ARG A 60 -6.29 11.67 -15.97
N LEU A 61 -7.31 11.13 -15.30
CA LEU A 61 -8.71 11.22 -15.75
C LEU A 61 -9.22 12.66 -15.72
N ASP A 62 -8.83 13.43 -14.71
CA ASP A 62 -9.19 14.84 -14.62
C ASP A 62 -8.57 15.64 -15.76
N SER A 63 -7.31 15.44 -16.09
CA SER A 63 -6.66 16.09 -17.24
C SER A 63 -7.34 15.73 -18.56
N ASN A 64 -7.69 14.47 -18.76
CA ASN A 64 -8.44 14.03 -19.95
C ASN A 64 -9.82 14.69 -20.04
N ARG A 65 -10.52 14.82 -18.92
CA ARG A 65 -11.86 15.42 -18.88
C ARG A 65 -11.80 16.92 -19.22
N ARG A 66 -10.85 17.65 -18.65
CA ARG A 66 -10.74 19.11 -18.84
C ARG A 66 -10.12 19.51 -20.17
N GLN A 67 -9.41 18.61 -20.84
CA GLN A 67 -8.76 18.84 -22.14
C GLN A 67 -7.92 20.11 -22.22
N THR A 68 -7.33 20.51 -21.08
CA THR A 68 -6.49 21.71 -21.02
C THR A 68 -5.09 21.43 -21.53
N SER A 69 -4.52 22.37 -22.30
CA SER A 69 -3.11 22.34 -22.73
C SER A 69 -2.24 23.30 -21.93
N ARG A 70 -2.81 24.05 -21.00
CA ARG A 70 -2.07 25.01 -20.16
C ARG A 70 -1.44 24.31 -18.96
N ALA A 71 -0.13 24.43 -18.84
CA ALA A 71 0.65 23.75 -17.80
C ALA A 71 0.24 24.11 -16.35
N ASP A 72 -0.26 25.34 -16.15
CA ASP A 72 -0.76 25.84 -14.87
C ASP A 72 -2.15 25.29 -14.48
N GLN A 73 -2.84 24.65 -15.43
CA GLN A 73 -4.16 24.06 -15.25
C GLN A 73 -4.16 22.54 -15.41
N MET A 74 -3.00 21.90 -15.54
CA MET A 74 -2.88 20.46 -15.63
C MET A 74 -2.93 19.83 -14.25
N ALA A 75 -3.73 18.77 -14.13
CA ALA A 75 -3.71 17.95 -12.93
C ALA A 75 -2.34 17.31 -12.73
N CYS A 76 -1.90 17.25 -11.49
CA CYS A 76 -0.58 16.71 -11.19
C CYS A 76 -0.52 15.99 -9.84
N VAL A 77 0.44 15.08 -9.74
CA VAL A 77 0.85 14.47 -8.47
C VAL A 77 2.32 14.80 -8.24
N ILE A 78 2.65 15.28 -7.05
CA ILE A 78 3.99 15.73 -6.68
C ILE A 78 4.44 14.96 -5.46
N VAL A 79 5.49 14.16 -5.59
CA VAL A 79 6.15 13.53 -4.44
C VAL A 79 7.13 14.54 -3.85
N LEU A 80 6.80 15.06 -2.67
CA LEU A 80 7.52 16.16 -2.02
C LEU A 80 8.78 15.65 -1.30
N ASP A 81 8.63 14.54 -0.59
CA ASP A 81 9.70 13.92 0.21
C ASP A 81 9.52 12.41 0.36
N SER A 82 10.26 11.80 1.27
CA SER A 82 10.20 10.34 1.52
C SER A 82 8.89 9.84 2.12
N ASN A 83 8.02 10.72 2.61
CA ASN A 83 6.81 10.36 3.34
C ASN A 83 5.56 11.10 2.86
N THR A 84 5.72 12.15 2.05
CA THR A 84 4.62 13.04 1.68
C THR A 84 4.54 13.20 0.17
N TYR A 85 3.34 13.09 -0.35
CA TYR A 85 3.02 13.50 -1.71
C TYR A 85 1.75 14.33 -1.72
N SER A 86 1.62 15.15 -2.77
CA SER A 86 0.48 16.04 -2.97
C SER A 86 -0.15 15.73 -4.31
N TYR A 87 -1.45 15.83 -4.42
CA TYR A 87 -2.13 15.81 -5.71
C TYR A 87 -3.06 17.00 -5.88
N VAL A 88 -3.19 17.44 -7.12
CA VAL A 88 -3.95 18.60 -7.55
C VAL A 88 -4.84 18.20 -8.70
N VAL A 89 -6.14 18.24 -8.49
CA VAL A 89 -7.18 17.90 -9.45
C VAL A 89 -8.36 18.85 -9.30
N ASP A 90 -9.27 18.87 -10.25
CA ASP A 90 -10.56 19.55 -10.14
C ASP A 90 -11.61 18.55 -9.62
N GLY A 91 -11.73 18.44 -8.31
CA GLY A 91 -12.64 17.48 -7.67
C GLY A 91 -14.11 17.90 -7.72
N ASN A 92 -14.40 19.20 -7.77
CA ASN A 92 -15.74 19.75 -7.80
C ASN A 92 -16.31 19.97 -9.23
N SER A 93 -15.47 19.78 -10.25
CA SER A 93 -15.82 19.91 -11.67
C SER A 93 -16.22 21.34 -12.11
N ASP A 94 -15.66 22.37 -11.46
CA ASP A 94 -15.87 23.77 -11.82
C ASP A 94 -14.93 24.29 -12.91
N GLY A 95 -14.00 23.45 -13.39
CA GLY A 95 -13.00 23.75 -14.41
C GLY A 95 -11.71 24.36 -13.86
N LEU A 96 -11.61 24.57 -12.54
CA LEU A 96 -10.42 25.06 -11.85
C LEU A 96 -9.77 23.93 -11.05
N LEU A 97 -8.46 24.02 -10.85
CA LEU A 97 -7.78 23.09 -9.96
C LEU A 97 -8.08 23.44 -8.51
N ASP A 98 -8.44 22.42 -7.74
CA ASP A 98 -8.57 22.55 -6.30
C ASP A 98 -7.22 22.80 -5.61
N PRO A 99 -7.21 23.33 -4.39
CA PRO A 99 -5.98 23.43 -3.60
C PRO A 99 -5.28 22.09 -3.43
N PRO A 100 -3.93 22.06 -3.42
CA PRO A 100 -3.17 20.83 -3.27
C PRO A 100 -3.59 20.03 -2.03
N LYS A 101 -3.93 18.77 -2.21
CA LYS A 101 -4.21 17.86 -1.11
C LYS A 101 -2.96 17.04 -0.79
N ASN A 102 -2.44 17.24 0.43
CA ASN A 102 -1.26 16.52 0.91
C ASN A 102 -1.66 15.20 1.56
N ILE A 103 -0.97 14.15 1.18
CA ILE A 103 -1.10 12.80 1.76
C ILE A 103 0.23 12.44 2.39
N THR A 104 0.17 12.08 3.68
CA THR A 104 1.35 11.64 4.44
C THR A 104 1.27 10.15 4.69
N ILE A 105 2.27 9.41 4.22
CA ILE A 105 2.36 7.96 4.41
C ILE A 105 2.74 7.69 5.86
N SER A 106 2.06 6.73 6.48
CA SER A 106 2.40 6.30 7.83
C SER A 106 3.81 5.72 7.87
N THR A 107 4.68 6.32 8.68
CA THR A 107 6.05 5.85 8.92
C THR A 107 6.13 4.67 9.89
N ALA A 108 4.99 4.25 10.45
CA ALA A 108 4.90 3.21 11.50
C ALA A 108 5.54 1.89 11.09
N ASN A 109 5.85 1.55 9.93
CA ASN A 109 6.50 0.31 9.50
C ASN A 109 7.80 0.59 8.72
N SER A 110 8.46 1.70 8.98
CA SER A 110 9.63 2.19 8.23
C SER A 110 9.34 2.33 6.73
N LEU A 111 8.07 2.57 6.37
CA LEU A 111 7.66 2.77 5.01
C LEU A 111 8.15 4.14 4.52
N ARG A 112 8.81 4.16 3.37
CA ARG A 112 9.35 5.38 2.76
C ARG A 112 9.29 5.30 1.24
N ILE A 113 9.13 6.45 0.59
CA ILE A 113 9.36 6.61 -0.84
C ILE A 113 10.85 6.85 -1.06
N LYS A 114 11.45 6.17 -2.04
CA LYS A 114 12.87 6.32 -2.41
C LYS A 114 13.04 7.21 -3.63
N GLY A 115 14.13 7.95 -3.65
CA GLY A 115 14.66 8.61 -4.84
C GLY A 115 14.93 10.09 -4.66
N PRO A 116 15.38 10.78 -5.69
CA PRO A 116 15.50 12.22 -5.70
C PRO A 116 14.11 12.85 -5.60
N PHE A 117 14.01 13.98 -4.89
CA PHE A 117 12.78 14.76 -4.70
C PHE A 117 13.02 16.21 -5.13
N PRO A 118 11.97 16.95 -5.57
CA PRO A 118 10.60 16.47 -5.82
C PRO A 118 10.51 15.63 -7.10
N LYS A 119 9.49 14.75 -7.19
CA LYS A 119 9.09 14.08 -8.44
C LYS A 119 7.72 14.59 -8.84
N ILE A 120 7.60 15.08 -10.05
CA ILE A 120 6.37 15.69 -10.55
C ILE A 120 5.81 14.82 -11.68
N PHE A 121 4.54 14.47 -11.56
CA PHE A 121 3.76 13.75 -12.57
C PHE A 121 2.65 14.70 -13.02
N ARG A 122 2.84 15.37 -14.15
CA ARG A 122 1.86 16.26 -14.75
C ARG A 122 1.26 15.57 -15.97
N PHE A 123 -0.07 15.63 -16.08
CA PHE A 123 -0.78 14.95 -17.16
C PHE A 123 -1.34 15.95 -18.18
N ASP A 124 -1.08 15.70 -19.47
CA ASP A 124 -1.70 16.44 -20.56
C ASP A 124 -3.15 16.01 -20.82
N SER A 125 -3.82 16.67 -21.76
CA SER A 125 -5.20 16.36 -22.17
C SER A 125 -5.39 14.96 -22.77
N PHE A 126 -4.30 14.25 -23.09
CA PHE A 126 -4.32 12.86 -23.55
C PHE A 126 -3.96 11.87 -22.45
N GLY A 127 -3.71 12.36 -21.23
CA GLY A 127 -3.29 11.54 -20.08
C GLY A 127 -1.85 11.07 -20.15
N ARG A 128 -0.98 11.70 -20.96
CA ARG A 128 0.45 11.42 -21.04
C ARG A 128 1.20 12.26 -20.02
N ILE A 129 2.35 11.77 -19.58
CA ILE A 129 3.21 12.54 -18.66
C ILE A 129 4.00 13.57 -19.45
N VAL A 130 3.95 14.82 -18.97
CA VAL A 130 4.63 15.96 -19.59
C VAL A 130 5.43 16.76 -18.56
N ASP A 131 6.43 17.48 -19.04
CA ASP A 131 7.21 18.48 -18.25
C ASP A 131 6.49 19.83 -18.16
N ALA A 132 7.23 20.84 -17.68
CA ALA A 132 6.71 22.20 -17.56
C ALA A 132 6.48 22.88 -18.92
N GLU A 133 7.19 22.45 -19.94
CA GLU A 133 7.14 22.91 -21.32
C GLU A 133 6.13 22.13 -22.18
N ASN A 134 5.31 21.27 -21.53
CA ASN A 134 4.31 20.40 -22.17
C ASN A 134 4.91 19.39 -23.18
N GLN A 135 6.17 19.00 -22.94
CA GLN A 135 6.80 17.94 -23.73
C GLN A 135 6.61 16.60 -23.05
N VAL A 136 6.32 15.55 -23.85
CA VAL A 136 6.18 14.19 -23.32
C VAL A 136 7.54 13.70 -22.81
N VAL A 137 7.58 13.31 -21.55
CA VAL A 137 8.79 12.83 -20.88
C VAL A 137 8.65 11.39 -20.38
N THR A 138 9.77 10.73 -20.17
CA THR A 138 9.80 9.43 -19.50
C THR A 138 9.46 9.63 -18.02
N PRO A 139 8.38 8.99 -17.52
CA PRO A 139 7.96 9.16 -16.14
C PRO A 139 9.04 8.68 -15.16
N PRO A 140 9.27 9.41 -14.05
CA PRO A 140 10.15 8.92 -13.01
C PRO A 140 9.54 7.72 -12.28
N LEU A 141 10.40 6.81 -11.80
CA LEU A 141 9.98 5.68 -10.97
C LEU A 141 9.68 6.14 -9.55
N VAL A 142 8.62 5.58 -8.95
CA VAL A 142 8.34 5.74 -7.53
C VAL A 142 8.47 4.39 -6.83
N VAL A 143 9.35 4.34 -5.84
CA VAL A 143 9.64 3.11 -5.10
C VAL A 143 9.23 3.27 -3.64
N PHE A 144 8.18 2.55 -3.24
CA PHE A 144 7.80 2.39 -1.84
C PHE A 144 8.63 1.27 -1.22
N SER A 145 9.31 1.55 -0.14
CA SER A 145 10.23 0.60 0.50
C SER A 145 9.99 0.54 2.00
N ASN A 146 10.04 -0.66 2.55
CA ASN A 146 10.09 -0.90 3.99
C ASN A 146 11.05 -2.06 4.30
N SER A 147 11.09 -2.51 5.56
CA SER A 147 11.95 -3.62 5.99
C SER A 147 11.61 -4.97 5.32
N ARG A 148 10.47 -5.10 4.63
CA ARG A 148 9.98 -6.36 4.02
C ARG A 148 10.05 -6.38 2.50
N GLY A 149 10.49 -5.30 1.85
CA GLY A 149 10.66 -5.25 0.41
C GLY A 149 10.27 -3.93 -0.22
N THR A 150 10.08 -3.96 -1.52
CA THR A 150 9.77 -2.79 -2.33
C THR A 150 8.50 -3.00 -3.16
N SER A 151 7.77 -1.91 -3.40
CA SER A 151 6.72 -1.82 -4.43
C SER A 151 7.10 -0.68 -5.35
N THR A 152 7.26 -0.97 -6.62
CA THR A 152 7.67 0.03 -7.60
C THR A 152 6.49 0.39 -8.48
N VAL A 153 6.16 1.67 -8.53
CA VAL A 153 5.14 2.22 -9.42
C VAL A 153 5.83 2.73 -10.67
N HIS A 154 5.44 2.19 -11.80
CA HIS A 154 5.85 2.58 -13.13
C HIS A 154 4.66 3.24 -13.83
N LEU A 155 4.92 4.28 -14.60
CA LEU A 155 3.94 4.77 -15.55
C LEU A 155 4.40 4.41 -16.97
N SER A 156 3.46 3.94 -17.76
CA SER A 156 3.72 3.72 -19.18
C SER A 156 3.75 5.07 -19.93
N THR A 157 4.21 5.09 -21.17
CA THR A 157 4.27 6.31 -22.01
C THR A 157 2.89 6.97 -22.21
N ASN A 158 1.81 6.20 -22.10
CA ASN A 158 0.44 6.71 -22.14
C ASN A 158 -0.11 7.12 -20.76
N GLY A 159 0.75 7.27 -19.76
CA GLY A 159 0.41 7.72 -18.41
C GLY A 159 -0.29 6.68 -17.53
N LYS A 160 -0.50 5.43 -18.00
CA LYS A 160 -1.14 4.39 -17.20
C LYS A 160 -0.19 3.87 -16.13
N PRO A 161 -0.56 3.93 -14.83
CA PRO A 161 0.28 3.39 -13.77
C PRO A 161 0.21 1.86 -13.73
N VAL A 162 1.32 1.25 -13.38
CA VAL A 162 1.47 -0.19 -13.13
C VAL A 162 2.34 -0.37 -11.90
N VAL A 163 1.90 -1.22 -10.97
CA VAL A 163 2.71 -1.58 -9.80
C VAL A 163 3.42 -2.90 -10.01
N VAL A 164 4.69 -2.96 -9.63
CA VAL A 164 5.49 -4.18 -9.55
C VAL A 164 5.92 -4.38 -8.10
N HIS A 165 5.43 -5.44 -7.49
CA HIS A 165 5.85 -5.81 -6.14
C HIS A 165 7.13 -6.64 -6.23
N GLY A 166 8.22 -6.12 -5.66
CA GLY A 166 9.48 -6.83 -5.53
C GLY A 166 9.37 -7.99 -4.51
N PRO A 167 10.23 -9.01 -4.62
CA PRO A 167 10.22 -10.16 -3.72
C PRO A 167 10.36 -9.69 -2.27
N GLN A 168 9.60 -10.32 -1.40
CA GLN A 168 9.79 -10.15 0.04
C GLN A 168 11.18 -10.74 0.39
N PRO A 169 12.12 -9.95 0.91
CA PRO A 169 13.36 -10.53 1.41
C PRO A 169 13.00 -11.39 2.61
N GLY A 170 13.13 -12.69 2.51
CA GLY A 170 13.14 -13.58 3.65
C GLY A 170 11.99 -14.55 3.81
N ILE A 171 11.62 -15.30 2.76
CA ILE A 171 11.30 -16.71 2.92
C ILE A 171 12.31 -17.45 2.03
N GLY A 172 13.56 -17.43 2.47
CA GLY A 172 14.57 -18.34 1.99
C GLY A 172 14.12 -19.73 2.39
N LEU A 173 13.62 -20.50 1.45
CA LEU A 173 13.67 -21.95 1.53
C LEU A 173 15.15 -22.29 1.64
N GLN A 174 15.64 -22.47 2.88
CA GLN A 174 16.87 -23.21 3.09
C GLN A 174 16.63 -24.62 2.53
N ARG A 175 17.28 -24.92 1.43
CA ARG A 175 17.50 -26.27 0.95
C ARG A 175 18.58 -26.91 1.79
#